data_ba6de14d919b79edeba865e0f463333f
#
_entry.id   ba6de14d919b79edeba865e0f463333f
#
_cell.length_a   1.000
_cell.length_b   1.000
_cell.length_c   1.000
_cell.angle_alpha   90.00
_cell.angle_beta   90.00
_cell.angle_gamma   90.00
#
_symmetry.space_group_name_H-M   'P 1'
#
loop_
_entity.id
_entity.type
_entity.pdbx_description
1 polymer ?
#
loop_
_entity_poly.entity_id
_entity_poly.type
_entity_poly.pdbx_seq_one_letter_code
_entity_poly.pdbx_strand_id
1 'polypeptide(L)'
;MNNIAKSHLFLLAFVLLTMLWSVIGVEDTYLTWILEAAPAIIGLLVLVFTYKKFRMPTYLYVVMAIHMAVLLVGAHYSYAKVPLGFWMEDWFGFTRNNYDKIGHLMQGVTPALVMIELLRRTTPIKTAGWTGFLSVCVAEAISALYEIIEWLASLSNPTDTEAFLGTQGYIWDTQTDMFMCLIGATISVLICLNAKKLRKSEV
;
A
#
# COMPACT_ATOMS: atom_id res chain seq x y z
N MET A 1 18.18 -22.82 -14.33
CA MET A 1 18.09 -21.99 -13.11
C MET A 1 17.71 -20.57 -13.56
N ASN A 2 16.49 -20.10 -13.27
CA ASN A 2 16.09 -18.74 -13.64
C ASN A 2 16.83 -17.75 -12.73
N ASN A 3 17.85 -17.08 -13.26
CA ASN A 3 18.57 -16.04 -12.52
C ASN A 3 17.60 -14.93 -12.10
N ILE A 4 17.67 -14.53 -10.84
CA ILE A 4 16.94 -13.36 -10.31
C ILE A 4 17.52 -12.12 -10.99
N ALA A 5 16.68 -11.22 -11.50
CA ALA A 5 17.16 -9.99 -12.11
C ALA A 5 17.88 -9.11 -11.07
N LYS A 6 19.00 -8.50 -11.43
CA LYS A 6 19.77 -7.62 -10.53
C LYS A 6 18.91 -6.49 -9.95
N SER A 7 18.01 -5.92 -10.77
CA SER A 7 17.03 -4.91 -10.32
C SER A 7 16.11 -5.41 -9.20
N HIS A 8 15.65 -6.66 -9.27
CA HIS A 8 14.79 -7.24 -8.23
C HIS A 8 15.56 -7.54 -6.94
N LEU A 9 16.84 -7.93 -7.05
CA LEU A 9 17.72 -8.07 -5.88
C LEU A 9 17.97 -6.73 -5.21
N PHE A 10 18.17 -5.66 -6.00
CA PHE A 10 18.31 -4.31 -5.47
C PHE A 10 17.04 -3.85 -4.73
N LEU A 11 15.85 -4.07 -5.31
CA LEU A 11 14.58 -3.74 -4.67
C LEU A 11 14.35 -4.54 -3.39
N LEU A 12 14.68 -5.83 -3.40
CA LEU A 12 14.63 -6.66 -2.19
C LEU A 12 15.56 -6.13 -1.09
N ALA A 13 16.81 -5.81 -1.44
CA ALA A 13 17.75 -5.23 -0.50
C ALA A 13 17.27 -3.89 0.05
N PHE A 14 16.70 -3.02 -0.81
CA PHE A 14 16.10 -1.76 -0.39
C PHE A 14 14.99 -1.97 0.64
N VAL A 15 14.03 -2.87 0.38
CA VAL A 15 12.93 -3.16 1.32
C VAL A 15 13.45 -3.74 2.63
N LEU A 16 14.41 -4.67 2.58
CA LEU A 16 14.99 -5.27 3.79
C LEU A 16 15.76 -4.25 4.63
N LEU A 17 16.52 -3.36 4.00
CA LEU A 17 17.22 -2.28 4.71
C LEU A 17 16.24 -1.27 5.31
N THR A 18 15.17 -0.91 4.60
CA THR A 18 14.10 -0.06 5.14
C THR A 18 13.40 -0.73 6.33
N MET A 19 13.12 -2.03 6.25
CA MET A 19 12.53 -2.80 7.35
C MET A 19 13.46 -2.85 8.56
N LEU A 20 14.75 -3.11 8.35
CA LEU A 20 15.75 -3.11 9.44
C LEU A 20 15.83 -1.74 10.10
N TRP A 21 15.87 -0.66 9.32
CA TRP A 21 15.84 0.70 9.84
C TRP A 21 14.54 0.97 10.61
N SER A 22 13.39 0.57 10.06
CA SER A 22 12.07 0.84 10.64
C SER A 22 11.88 0.21 12.02
N VAL A 23 12.50 -0.94 12.31
CA VAL A 23 12.38 -1.60 13.61
C VAL A 23 13.34 -1.05 14.67
N ILE A 24 14.37 -0.30 14.26
CA ILE A 24 15.37 0.26 15.19
C ILE A 24 14.87 1.60 15.72
N GLY A 25 14.69 1.73 17.03
CA GLY A 25 14.29 2.98 17.66
C GLY A 25 12.86 3.42 17.31
N VAL A 26 11.94 2.47 17.27
CA VAL A 26 10.50 2.72 17.07
C VAL A 26 10.02 3.81 18.05
N GLU A 27 9.32 4.82 17.54
CA GLU A 27 8.90 5.97 18.36
C GLU A 27 7.66 5.69 19.23
N ASP A 28 6.89 4.65 18.89
CA ASP A 28 5.75 4.21 19.68
C ASP A 28 6.06 2.83 20.30
N THR A 29 5.12 1.91 20.33
CA THR A 29 5.30 0.56 20.85
C THR A 29 5.68 -0.43 19.74
N TYR A 30 6.44 -1.48 20.09
CA TYR A 30 6.71 -2.55 19.13
C TYR A 30 5.43 -3.30 18.70
N LEU A 31 4.39 -3.29 19.52
CA LEU A 31 3.09 -3.86 19.13
C LEU A 31 2.45 -3.05 18.02
N THR A 32 2.42 -1.72 18.13
CA THR A 32 1.97 -0.81 17.09
C THR A 32 2.78 -1.02 15.83
N TRP A 33 4.12 -1.06 15.93
CA TRP A 33 5.00 -1.33 14.80
C TRP A 33 4.66 -2.64 14.08
N ILE A 34 4.43 -3.74 14.82
CA ILE A 34 4.07 -5.03 14.22
C ILE A 34 2.77 -4.92 13.45
N LEU A 35 1.75 -4.27 14.00
CA LEU A 35 0.45 -4.12 13.37
C LEU A 35 0.53 -3.26 12.09
N GLU A 36 1.24 -2.15 12.16
CA GLU A 36 1.42 -1.21 11.05
C GLU A 36 2.37 -1.75 9.96
N ALA A 37 3.42 -2.50 10.33
CA ALA A 37 4.33 -3.13 9.38
C ALA A 37 3.80 -4.45 8.80
N ALA A 38 2.77 -5.07 9.40
CA ALA A 38 2.26 -6.38 9.01
C ALA A 38 1.92 -6.48 7.50
N PRO A 39 1.25 -5.51 6.87
CA PRO A 39 0.96 -5.59 5.44
C PRO A 39 2.24 -5.62 4.57
N ALA A 40 3.27 -4.86 4.95
CA ALA A 40 4.55 -4.87 4.25
C ALA A 40 5.27 -6.22 4.42
N ILE A 41 5.28 -6.78 5.62
CA ILE A 41 5.89 -8.08 5.92
C ILE A 41 5.16 -9.19 5.16
N ILE A 42 3.84 -9.25 5.25
CA ILE A 42 3.02 -10.26 4.54
C ILE A 42 3.22 -10.13 3.03
N GLY A 43 3.16 -8.91 2.50
CA GLY A 43 3.37 -8.64 1.09
C GLY A 43 4.75 -9.11 0.62
N LEU A 44 5.80 -8.82 1.37
CA LEU A 44 7.16 -9.27 1.06
C LEU A 44 7.26 -10.80 1.04
N LEU A 45 6.70 -11.47 2.03
CA LEU A 45 6.69 -12.94 2.10
C LEU A 45 5.96 -13.54 0.90
N VAL A 46 4.77 -13.02 0.55
CA VAL A 46 4.01 -13.46 -0.63
C VAL A 46 4.86 -13.30 -1.89
N LEU A 47 5.53 -12.15 -2.07
CA LEU A 47 6.38 -11.91 -3.24
C LEU A 47 7.56 -12.87 -3.32
N VAL A 48 8.23 -13.14 -2.21
CA VAL A 48 9.38 -14.07 -2.17
C VAL A 48 8.94 -15.48 -2.51
N PHE A 49 7.85 -15.98 -1.90
CA PHE A 49 7.37 -17.35 -2.13
C PHE A 49 6.75 -17.56 -3.52
N THR A 50 6.16 -16.49 -4.10
CA THR A 50 5.54 -16.59 -5.43
C THR A 50 6.48 -16.23 -6.57
N TYR A 51 7.64 -15.62 -6.31
CA TYR A 51 8.55 -15.09 -7.32
C TYR A 51 8.88 -16.05 -8.45
N LYS A 52 9.18 -17.32 -8.13
CA LYS A 52 9.53 -18.35 -9.12
C LYS A 52 8.32 -18.81 -9.94
N LYS A 53 7.13 -18.82 -9.34
CA LYS A 53 5.89 -19.34 -9.95
C LYS A 53 5.14 -18.26 -10.71
N PHE A 54 5.18 -17.02 -10.20
CA PHE A 54 4.40 -15.91 -10.75
C PHE A 54 5.25 -14.61 -10.72
N ARG A 55 6.22 -14.55 -11.61
CA ARG A 55 7.08 -13.37 -11.72
C ARG A 55 6.31 -12.20 -12.32
N MET A 56 6.24 -11.10 -11.59
CA MET A 56 5.61 -9.85 -12.03
C MET A 56 6.54 -9.04 -12.94
N PRO A 57 6.00 -8.11 -13.74
CA PRO A 57 6.82 -7.08 -14.42
C PRO A 57 7.59 -6.22 -13.41
N THR A 58 8.78 -5.77 -13.78
CA THR A 58 9.67 -5.00 -12.90
C THR A 58 9.02 -3.74 -12.32
N TYR A 59 8.19 -3.03 -13.11
CA TYR A 59 7.51 -1.83 -12.61
C TYR A 59 6.59 -2.12 -11.41
N LEU A 60 5.97 -3.30 -11.35
CA LEU A 60 5.15 -3.69 -10.18
C LEU A 60 6.02 -3.91 -8.95
N TYR A 61 7.19 -4.54 -9.08
CA TYR A 61 8.12 -4.66 -7.95
C TYR A 61 8.59 -3.29 -7.44
N VAL A 62 8.79 -2.31 -8.34
CA VAL A 62 9.12 -0.92 -7.95
C VAL A 62 7.96 -0.30 -7.16
N VAL A 63 6.74 -0.37 -7.68
CA VAL A 63 5.55 0.17 -6.99
C VAL A 63 5.35 -0.49 -5.62
N MET A 64 5.47 -1.82 -5.53
CA MET A 64 5.35 -2.56 -4.28
C MET A 64 6.46 -2.19 -3.28
N ALA A 65 7.70 -2.00 -3.75
CA ALA A 65 8.80 -1.58 -2.89
C ALA A 65 8.60 -0.17 -2.32
N ILE A 66 8.09 0.77 -3.13
CA ILE A 66 7.72 2.12 -2.69
C ILE A 66 6.59 2.04 -1.65
N HIS A 67 5.54 1.26 -1.92
CA HIS A 67 4.43 1.09 -0.98
C HIS A 67 4.92 0.51 0.36
N MET A 68 5.73 -0.55 0.32
CA MET A 68 6.32 -1.12 1.54
C MET A 68 7.17 -0.10 2.30
N ALA A 69 7.93 0.75 1.60
CA ALA A 69 8.70 1.81 2.24
C ALA A 69 7.79 2.84 2.94
N VAL A 70 6.69 3.24 2.30
CA VAL A 70 5.68 4.12 2.91
C VAL A 70 5.11 3.51 4.20
N LEU A 71 4.72 2.23 4.16
CA LEU A 71 4.19 1.52 5.34
C LEU A 71 5.25 1.41 6.46
N LEU A 72 6.49 1.07 6.11
CA LEU A 72 7.58 0.90 7.08
C LEU A 72 8.02 2.23 7.72
N VAL A 73 7.95 3.35 6.97
CA VAL A 73 8.16 4.69 7.53
C VAL A 73 7.02 5.06 8.48
N GLY A 74 5.76 4.78 8.10
CA GLY A 74 4.61 4.95 8.98
C GLY A 74 4.78 4.18 10.29
N ALA A 75 5.13 2.89 10.19
CA ALA A 75 5.33 2.02 11.35
C ALA A 75 6.47 2.48 12.28
N HIS A 76 7.56 3.07 11.74
CA HIS A 76 8.67 3.57 12.56
C HIS A 76 8.25 4.73 13.48
N TYR A 77 7.52 5.71 12.92
CA TYR A 77 7.11 6.92 13.63
C TYR A 77 5.72 6.81 14.31
N SER A 78 4.89 5.79 13.97
CA SER A 78 3.43 5.82 13.99
C SER A 78 2.88 6.85 12.99
N TYR A 79 1.86 6.48 12.19
CA TYR A 79 1.41 7.28 11.04
C TYR A 79 1.11 8.74 11.39
N ALA A 80 0.54 8.98 12.58
CA ALA A 80 0.20 10.32 13.06
C ALA A 80 1.42 11.19 13.41
N LYS A 81 2.64 10.63 13.44
CA LYS A 81 3.86 11.33 13.87
C LYS A 81 4.95 11.41 12.80
N VAL A 82 4.68 10.96 11.58
CA VAL A 82 5.66 10.98 10.49
C VAL A 82 6.03 12.43 10.14
N PRO A 83 7.32 12.80 10.11
CA PRO A 83 7.76 14.18 9.84
C PRO A 83 7.22 14.77 8.54
N LEU A 84 7.10 13.96 7.49
CA LEU A 84 6.53 14.40 6.22
C LEU A 84 5.07 14.88 6.37
N GLY A 85 4.28 14.24 7.25
CA GLY A 85 2.91 14.67 7.51
C GLY A 85 2.85 16.05 8.14
N PHE A 86 3.76 16.38 9.07
CA PHE A 86 3.88 17.74 9.64
C PHE A 86 4.30 18.77 8.60
N TRP A 87 5.22 18.43 7.70
CA TRP A 87 5.56 19.33 6.58
C TRP A 87 4.36 19.57 5.67
N MET A 88 3.52 18.55 5.46
CA MET A 88 2.28 18.71 4.68
C MET A 88 1.26 19.61 5.38
N GLU A 89 1.19 19.58 6.73
CA GLU A 89 0.38 20.55 7.51
C GLU A 89 0.83 21.98 7.21
N ASP A 90 2.13 22.24 7.29
CA ASP A 90 2.71 23.56 7.03
C ASP A 90 2.50 24.04 5.58
N TRP A 91 2.67 23.13 4.60
CA TRP A 91 2.57 23.47 3.18
C TRP A 91 1.15 23.70 2.68
N PHE A 92 0.20 22.92 3.20
CA PHE A 92 -1.18 22.90 2.70
C PHE A 92 -2.21 23.45 3.70
N GLY A 93 -1.77 23.84 4.90
CA GLY A 93 -2.66 24.35 5.95
C GLY A 93 -3.57 23.25 6.53
N PHE A 94 -3.12 22.01 6.58
CA PHE A 94 -3.86 20.94 7.20
C PHE A 94 -3.86 21.11 8.73
N THR A 95 -4.88 20.60 9.38
CA THR A 95 -5.06 20.68 10.85
C THR A 95 -4.57 19.43 11.58
N ARG A 96 -4.07 18.43 10.84
CA ARG A 96 -3.57 17.16 11.36
C ARG A 96 -2.53 16.56 10.43
N ASN A 97 -1.75 15.63 10.98
CA ASN A 97 -0.82 14.82 10.18
C ASN A 97 -1.61 13.86 9.26
N ASN A 98 -1.47 14.02 7.95
CA ASN A 98 -2.16 13.23 6.93
C ASN A 98 -1.25 12.23 6.22
N TYR A 99 -0.21 11.74 6.89
CA TYR A 99 0.67 10.74 6.28
C TYR A 99 -0.04 9.41 5.98
N ASP A 100 -1.01 9.02 6.79
CA ASP A 100 -1.88 7.87 6.59
C ASP A 100 -2.57 7.89 5.23
N LYS A 101 -3.01 9.06 4.77
CA LYS A 101 -3.62 9.23 3.44
C LYS A 101 -2.69 8.84 2.29
N ILE A 102 -1.36 8.98 2.48
CA ILE A 102 -0.37 8.51 1.51
C ILE A 102 -0.35 6.97 1.51
N GLY A 103 -0.40 6.36 2.69
CA GLY A 103 -0.51 4.91 2.85
C GLY A 103 -1.73 4.35 2.11
N HIS A 104 -2.93 4.92 2.36
CA HIS A 104 -4.18 4.50 1.73
C HIS A 104 -4.22 4.79 0.22
N LEU A 105 -3.61 5.88 -0.24
CA LEU A 105 -3.42 6.12 -1.69
C LEU A 105 -2.61 4.99 -2.33
N MET A 106 -1.49 4.61 -1.71
CA MET A 106 -0.66 3.49 -2.18
C MET A 106 -1.34 2.13 -2.02
N GLN A 107 -2.19 1.96 -1.01
CA GLN A 107 -3.04 0.80 -0.83
C GLN A 107 -4.07 0.67 -1.97
N GLY A 108 -4.49 1.77 -2.58
CA GLY A 108 -5.26 1.76 -3.82
C GLY A 108 -4.41 1.38 -5.04
N VAL A 109 -3.29 2.07 -5.23
CA VAL A 109 -2.42 1.91 -6.40
C VAL A 109 -1.89 0.47 -6.52
N THR A 110 -1.30 -0.04 -5.47
CA THR A 110 -0.54 -1.30 -5.52
C THR A 110 -1.43 -2.52 -5.76
N PRO A 111 -2.47 -2.81 -4.96
CA PRO A 111 -3.34 -3.95 -5.21
C PRO A 111 -4.08 -3.87 -6.55
N ALA A 112 -4.52 -2.68 -6.96
CA ALA A 112 -5.20 -2.52 -8.24
C ALA A 112 -4.30 -2.89 -9.42
N LEU A 113 -3.05 -2.44 -9.45
CA LEU A 113 -2.09 -2.78 -10.50
C LEU A 113 -1.71 -4.26 -10.47
N VAL A 114 -1.52 -4.85 -9.29
CA VAL A 114 -1.27 -6.29 -9.12
C VAL A 114 -2.46 -7.08 -9.62
N MET A 115 -3.69 -6.66 -9.31
CA MET A 115 -4.91 -7.35 -9.72
C MET A 115 -5.12 -7.33 -11.23
N ILE A 116 -4.78 -6.24 -11.92
CA ILE A 116 -4.76 -6.19 -13.39
C ILE A 116 -3.89 -7.32 -13.96
N GLU A 117 -2.71 -7.52 -13.40
CA GLU A 117 -1.79 -8.55 -13.88
C GLU A 117 -2.28 -9.96 -13.55
N LEU A 118 -2.82 -10.17 -12.34
CA LEU A 118 -3.43 -11.42 -11.92
C LEU A 118 -4.60 -11.79 -12.82
N LEU A 119 -5.59 -10.92 -12.97
CA LEU A 119 -6.79 -11.19 -13.79
C LEU A 119 -6.42 -11.56 -15.23
N ARG A 120 -5.46 -10.85 -15.82
CA ARG A 120 -5.04 -11.11 -17.20
C ARG A 120 -4.34 -12.45 -17.40
N ARG A 121 -3.60 -12.92 -16.40
CA ARG A 121 -2.83 -14.18 -16.50
C ARG A 121 -3.62 -15.40 -16.04
N THR A 122 -4.49 -15.25 -15.05
CA THR A 122 -5.10 -16.40 -14.35
C THR A 122 -6.59 -16.59 -14.64
N THR A 123 -7.23 -15.62 -15.33
CA THR A 123 -8.67 -15.68 -15.61
C THR A 123 -8.97 -15.50 -17.10
N PRO A 124 -10.17 -15.91 -17.56
CA PRO A 124 -10.65 -15.65 -18.91
C PRO A 124 -11.05 -14.18 -19.15
N ILE A 125 -11.07 -13.32 -18.13
CA ILE A 125 -11.46 -11.92 -18.23
C ILE A 125 -10.40 -11.17 -19.03
N LYS A 126 -10.77 -10.72 -20.25
CA LYS A 126 -9.85 -10.02 -21.17
C LYS A 126 -10.27 -8.59 -21.49
N THR A 127 -11.52 -8.21 -21.16
CA THR A 127 -12.02 -6.85 -21.43
C THR A 127 -11.42 -5.84 -20.45
N ALA A 128 -10.95 -4.72 -20.98
CA ALA A 128 -10.32 -3.68 -20.16
C ALA A 128 -11.27 -3.13 -19.08
N GLY A 129 -12.56 -2.94 -19.41
CA GLY A 129 -13.56 -2.44 -18.48
C GLY A 129 -13.73 -3.35 -17.25
N TRP A 130 -13.98 -4.64 -17.46
CA TRP A 130 -14.11 -5.60 -16.35
C TRP A 130 -12.81 -5.78 -15.57
N THR A 131 -11.67 -5.83 -16.26
CA THR A 131 -10.36 -5.89 -15.58
C THR A 131 -10.15 -4.68 -14.68
N GLY A 132 -10.43 -3.47 -15.17
CA GLY A 132 -10.29 -2.24 -14.39
C GLY A 132 -11.26 -2.20 -13.21
N PHE A 133 -12.56 -2.44 -13.46
CA PHE A 133 -13.58 -2.43 -12.42
C PHE A 133 -13.26 -3.39 -11.27
N LEU A 134 -12.99 -4.65 -11.59
CA LEU A 134 -12.65 -5.64 -10.57
C LEU A 134 -11.35 -5.31 -9.82
N SER A 135 -10.37 -4.70 -10.50
CA SER A 135 -9.13 -4.27 -9.85
C SER A 135 -9.37 -3.17 -8.83
N VAL A 136 -10.24 -2.20 -9.13
CA VAL A 136 -10.66 -1.17 -8.17
C VAL A 136 -11.45 -1.80 -7.02
N CYS A 137 -12.43 -2.67 -7.31
CA CYS A 137 -13.23 -3.34 -6.27
C CYS A 137 -12.35 -4.15 -5.30
N VAL A 138 -11.31 -4.84 -5.79
CA VAL A 138 -10.41 -5.61 -4.93
C VAL A 138 -9.55 -4.68 -4.06
N ALA A 139 -9.05 -3.57 -4.61
CA ALA A 139 -8.31 -2.59 -3.82
C ALA A 139 -9.17 -2.01 -2.69
N GLU A 140 -10.42 -1.61 -3.00
CA GLU A 140 -11.38 -1.12 -2.01
C GLU A 140 -11.74 -2.19 -0.95
N ALA A 141 -11.91 -3.44 -1.36
CA ALA A 141 -12.19 -4.52 -0.42
C ALA A 141 -11.01 -4.72 0.56
N ILE A 142 -9.76 -4.59 0.09
CA ILE A 142 -8.56 -4.65 0.95
C ILE A 142 -8.55 -3.45 1.90
N SER A 143 -8.86 -2.24 1.42
CA SER A 143 -8.95 -1.04 2.27
C SER A 143 -10.02 -1.20 3.35
N ALA A 144 -11.24 -1.59 2.97
CA ALA A 144 -12.32 -1.81 3.92
C ALA A 144 -11.99 -2.88 4.97
N LEU A 145 -11.32 -3.97 4.58
CA LEU A 145 -10.87 -4.99 5.51
C LEU A 145 -9.81 -4.46 6.48
N TYR A 146 -8.92 -3.59 6.00
CA TYR A 146 -7.90 -2.97 6.83
C TYR A 146 -8.53 -2.07 7.90
N GLU A 147 -9.48 -1.21 7.52
CA GLU A 147 -10.26 -0.38 8.44
C GLU A 147 -11.03 -1.20 9.51
N ILE A 148 -11.57 -2.35 9.10
CA ILE A 148 -12.23 -3.27 10.04
C ILE A 148 -11.20 -3.86 11.02
N ILE A 149 -10.01 -4.22 10.57
CA ILE A 149 -8.93 -4.73 11.44
C ILE A 149 -8.49 -3.65 12.42
N GLU A 150 -8.32 -2.41 12.00
CA GLU A 150 -8.00 -1.28 12.86
C GLU A 150 -9.08 -1.06 13.92
N TRP A 151 -10.34 -1.05 13.52
CA TRP A 151 -11.46 -0.95 14.45
C TRP A 151 -11.46 -2.09 15.47
N LEU A 152 -11.28 -3.34 15.06
CA LEU A 152 -11.22 -4.49 15.95
C LEU A 152 -10.03 -4.40 16.92
N ALA A 153 -8.87 -3.95 16.43
CA ALA A 153 -7.68 -3.78 17.26
C ALA A 153 -7.91 -2.68 18.33
N SER A 154 -8.57 -1.59 17.96
CA SER A 154 -8.93 -0.50 18.90
C SER A 154 -9.86 -0.96 20.02
N LEU A 155 -10.79 -1.87 19.75
CA LEU A 155 -11.65 -2.48 20.78
C LEU A 155 -10.86 -3.31 21.80
N SER A 156 -9.71 -3.85 21.39
CA SER A 156 -8.85 -4.67 22.25
C SER A 156 -7.95 -3.85 23.18
N ASN A 157 -7.68 -2.58 22.87
CA ASN A 157 -6.87 -1.68 23.67
C ASN A 157 -7.49 -0.27 23.75
N PRO A 158 -8.53 -0.07 24.57
CA PRO A 158 -9.27 1.19 24.61
C PRO A 158 -8.45 2.41 25.06
N THR A 159 -7.32 2.22 25.75
CA THR A 159 -6.48 3.31 26.26
C THR A 159 -5.61 3.97 25.19
N ASP A 160 -5.30 3.25 24.10
CA ASP A 160 -4.45 3.72 23.02
C ASP A 160 -5.20 3.81 21.66
N THR A 161 -6.54 3.79 21.72
CA THR A 161 -7.41 3.73 20.54
C THR A 161 -7.12 4.86 19.54
N GLU A 162 -6.99 6.10 20.01
CA GLU A 162 -6.73 7.25 19.12
C GLU A 162 -5.33 7.20 18.51
N ALA A 163 -4.33 6.75 19.25
CA ALA A 163 -2.98 6.61 18.75
C ALA A 163 -2.88 5.52 17.67
N PHE A 164 -3.54 4.38 17.90
CA PHE A 164 -3.52 3.24 16.98
C PHE A 164 -4.35 3.48 15.71
N LEU A 165 -5.56 4.06 15.86
CA LEU A 165 -6.41 4.40 14.68
C LEU A 165 -5.88 5.59 13.88
N GLY A 166 -4.94 6.35 14.44
CA GLY A 166 -4.41 7.54 13.77
C GLY A 166 -5.44 8.64 13.50
N THR A 167 -6.66 8.52 14.08
CA THR A 167 -7.79 9.41 13.79
C THR A 167 -7.53 10.87 14.15
N GLN A 168 -6.68 11.13 15.15
CA GLN A 168 -6.36 12.47 15.63
C GLN A 168 -7.64 13.32 15.87
N GLY A 169 -8.73 12.67 16.31
CA GLY A 169 -10.04 13.30 16.53
C GLY A 169 -10.89 13.53 15.28
N TYR A 170 -10.47 13.05 14.12
CA TYR A 170 -11.23 13.22 12.87
C TYR A 170 -12.24 12.08 12.66
N ILE A 171 -13.52 12.40 12.77
CA ILE A 171 -14.62 11.41 12.75
C ILE A 171 -14.83 10.70 11.39
N TRP A 172 -14.33 11.28 10.29
CA TRP A 172 -14.45 10.73 8.94
C TRP A 172 -13.17 10.05 8.45
N ASP A 173 -12.31 9.60 9.36
CA ASP A 173 -11.01 9.05 9.03
C ASP A 173 -11.12 7.82 8.13
N THR A 174 -11.80 6.77 8.59
CA THR A 174 -12.08 5.56 7.80
C THR A 174 -12.63 5.86 6.40
N GLN A 175 -13.61 6.78 6.29
CA GLN A 175 -14.21 7.08 4.98
C GLN A 175 -13.25 7.83 4.07
N THR A 176 -12.44 8.73 4.61
CA THR A 176 -11.45 9.45 3.80
C THR A 176 -10.28 8.57 3.41
N ASP A 177 -9.92 7.57 4.21
CA ASP A 177 -8.90 6.57 3.90
C ASP A 177 -9.34 5.66 2.76
N MET A 178 -10.54 5.11 2.84
CA MET A 178 -11.16 4.38 1.73
C MET A 178 -11.25 5.26 0.47
N PHE A 179 -11.61 6.55 0.60
CA PHE A 179 -11.67 7.47 -0.54
C PHE A 179 -10.29 7.71 -1.17
N MET A 180 -9.22 7.82 -0.38
CA MET A 180 -7.86 7.91 -0.92
C MET A 180 -7.44 6.62 -1.63
N CYS A 181 -7.83 5.46 -1.11
CA CYS A 181 -7.66 4.17 -1.80
C CYS A 181 -8.38 4.18 -3.15
N LEU A 182 -9.65 4.60 -3.20
CA LEU A 182 -10.44 4.69 -4.43
C LEU A 182 -9.75 5.59 -5.49
N ILE A 183 -9.24 6.75 -5.07
CA ILE A 183 -8.50 7.66 -5.94
C ILE A 183 -7.26 6.95 -6.51
N GLY A 184 -6.42 6.37 -5.64
CA GLY A 184 -5.21 5.68 -6.03
C GLY A 184 -5.46 4.52 -6.99
N ALA A 185 -6.45 3.67 -6.69
CA ALA A 185 -6.87 2.56 -7.52
C ALA A 185 -7.37 3.02 -8.90
N THR A 186 -8.28 4.01 -8.92
CA THR A 186 -8.88 4.50 -10.16
C THR A 186 -7.84 5.13 -11.07
N ILE A 187 -7.01 6.04 -10.56
CA ILE A 187 -5.97 6.71 -11.36
C ILE A 187 -4.97 5.70 -11.92
N SER A 188 -4.48 4.78 -11.08
CA SER A 188 -3.48 3.79 -11.50
C SER A 188 -4.02 2.81 -12.55
N VAL A 189 -5.28 2.39 -12.42
CA VAL A 189 -5.99 1.55 -13.40
C VAL A 189 -6.13 2.29 -14.72
N LEU A 190 -6.61 3.53 -14.71
CA LEU A 190 -6.78 4.34 -15.92
C LEU A 190 -5.46 4.53 -16.66
N ILE A 191 -4.38 4.88 -15.94
CA ILE A 191 -3.04 5.03 -16.53
C ILE A 191 -2.57 3.69 -17.14
N CYS A 192 -2.68 2.59 -16.39
CA CYS A 192 -2.21 1.29 -16.84
C CYS A 192 -2.97 0.78 -18.08
N LEU A 193 -4.29 0.97 -18.12
CA LEU A 193 -5.12 0.52 -19.23
C LEU A 193 -4.89 1.36 -20.49
N ASN A 194 -4.75 2.68 -20.35
CA ASN A 194 -4.47 3.58 -21.48
C ASN A 194 -3.07 3.35 -22.05
N ALA A 195 -2.04 3.22 -21.22
CA ALA A 195 -0.68 2.92 -21.68
C ALA A 195 -0.62 1.62 -22.50
N LYS A 196 -1.40 0.60 -22.13
CA LYS A 196 -1.48 -0.66 -22.87
C LYS A 196 -2.29 -0.55 -24.17
N LYS A 197 -3.25 0.36 -24.25
CA LYS A 197 -4.00 0.65 -25.48
C LYS A 197 -3.12 1.34 -26.51
N LEU A 198 -2.33 2.32 -26.09
CA LEU A 198 -1.37 3.02 -26.95
C LEU A 198 -0.34 2.06 -27.56
N ARG A 199 0.24 1.16 -26.75
CA ARG A 199 1.18 0.13 -27.24
C ARG A 199 0.61 -0.82 -28.29
N LYS A 200 -0.72 -1.06 -28.28
CA LYS A 200 -1.37 -1.92 -29.28
C LYS A 200 -1.70 -1.18 -30.57
N SER A 201 -1.75 0.15 -30.56
CA SER A 201 -2.02 0.96 -31.74
C SER A 201 -0.76 1.29 -32.54
N GLU A 202 0.44 0.99 -31.99
CA GLU A 202 1.74 1.20 -32.63
C GLU A 202 2.28 -0.08 -33.32
N VAL A 203 1.55 -1.20 -33.29
CA VAL A 203 1.85 -2.47 -33.94
C VAL A 203 0.79 -2.79 -35.01
#